data_fd21c2540c1921dd79064b4690bead33
#
_entry.id   fd21c2540c1921dd79064b4690bead33
#
_cell.length_a   1.000
_cell.length_b   1.000
_cell.length_c   1.000
_cell.angle_alpha   90.00
_cell.angle_beta   90.00
_cell.angle_gamma   90.00
#
_symmetry.space_group_name_H-M   'P 1'
#
loop_
_entity.id
_entity.type
_entity.pdbx_description
1 polymer ?
#
loop_
_entity_poly.entity_id
_entity_poly.type
_entity_poly.pdbx_seq_one_letter_code
_entity_poly.pdbx_strand_id
1 'polypeptide(L)'
;VQGWDGEIERRAKELLYRFMEELGVVKAALYLLSEEGHFELADQYGFGKRDALQVQIRAGDALFDWVRRHRTAPAYVNDRFEERSLTQLMESATSARLMVVPLTLGDRLVGFVDARDKARRAPYEPGDVHRARAIAAALQNLIAESGVYGRPQRAAGAPVPPGLTPATAEPPPAPTPPAAAEGEALDAPLIASLAGSVRRASALPGIAGLAFTVTDGRTVRVLLRAGLHLEPPQREAIAAHQAALLEPQKPGLPPASAWGWSEETSDGEERHAEAIRSAVLLAGPPMWILCSALGPVSSTAPDVVLDLLRNEASLAFELVRYRRATRNLARTLLEPGEMSYPRLRAHSQATSELSQRMATIIGMSAADEELVTVAAYLHDVGLRELDYARLHRLENPSEADRRTFRRHPVVGARIVASAEFPHDLAGTIRHHHERWDGSGYPDRLGGRAIPFAARVIHLAEVYDTLTSQSSYRRPVSREAALTMIRAEAGRQFDPDLVPILEEASQS
;
A
#
# COMPACT_ATOMS: atom_id res chain seq x y z
N VAL A 1 6.46 18.10 -28.48
CA VAL A 1 5.57 17.14 -29.18
C VAL A 1 4.50 17.94 -29.90
N GLN A 2 4.28 17.70 -31.18
CA GLN A 2 3.19 18.36 -31.94
C GLN A 2 1.85 18.05 -31.20
N GLY A 3 1.14 19.11 -30.78
CA GLY A 3 -0.16 19.02 -30.14
C GLY A 3 -0.17 19.08 -28.60
N TRP A 4 0.97 19.19 -27.95
CA TRP A 4 1.02 19.47 -26.51
C TRP A 4 1.04 20.97 -26.26
N ASP A 5 0.17 21.45 -25.38
CA ASP A 5 0.27 22.80 -24.86
C ASP A 5 1.30 22.87 -23.71
N GLY A 6 1.69 24.06 -23.32
CA GLY A 6 2.71 24.25 -22.29
C GLY A 6 2.33 23.71 -20.91
N GLU A 7 1.03 23.55 -20.62
CA GLU A 7 0.52 22.95 -19.38
C GLU A 7 0.72 21.44 -19.35
N ILE A 8 0.38 20.75 -20.45
CA ILE A 8 0.57 19.30 -20.60
C ILE A 8 2.05 18.96 -20.56
N GLU A 9 2.88 19.76 -21.26
CA GLU A 9 4.33 19.58 -21.24
C GLU A 9 4.92 19.71 -19.82
N ARG A 10 4.49 20.72 -19.05
CA ARG A 10 4.92 20.91 -17.66
C ARG A 10 4.51 19.72 -16.79
N ARG A 11 3.27 19.26 -16.89
CA ARG A 11 2.77 18.08 -16.12
C ARG A 11 3.50 16.80 -16.50
N ALA A 12 3.84 16.60 -17.76
CA ALA A 12 4.62 15.45 -18.21
C ALA A 12 6.04 15.47 -17.60
N LYS A 13 6.67 16.63 -17.56
CA LYS A 13 7.98 16.83 -16.89
C LYS A 13 7.93 16.51 -15.40
N GLU A 14 6.91 16.99 -14.69
CA GLU A 14 6.71 16.72 -13.27
C GLU A 14 6.52 15.21 -13.01
N LEU A 15 5.73 14.53 -13.84
CA LEU A 15 5.51 13.09 -13.75
C LEU A 15 6.78 12.29 -14.07
N LEU A 16 7.57 12.70 -15.06
CA LEU A 16 8.83 12.02 -15.37
C LEU A 16 9.87 12.21 -14.24
N TYR A 17 9.93 13.40 -13.65
CA TYR A 17 10.79 13.68 -12.50
C TYR A 17 10.37 12.83 -11.29
N ARG A 18 9.08 12.78 -10.98
CA ARG A 18 8.52 11.93 -9.94
C ARG A 18 8.81 10.44 -10.19
N PHE A 19 8.72 10.00 -11.44
CA PHE A 19 9.09 8.64 -11.84
C PHE A 19 10.55 8.33 -11.47
N MET A 20 11.46 9.27 -11.72
CA MET A 20 12.87 9.10 -11.35
C MET A 20 13.07 9.00 -9.83
N GLU A 21 12.43 9.88 -9.06
CA GLU A 21 12.54 9.87 -7.60
C GLU A 21 11.98 8.58 -6.98
N GLU A 22 10.78 8.17 -7.36
CA GLU A 22 10.11 7.00 -6.78
C GLU A 22 10.80 5.66 -7.12
N LEU A 23 11.44 5.57 -8.28
CA LEU A 23 12.21 4.39 -8.69
C LEU A 23 13.71 4.51 -8.34
N GLY A 24 14.15 5.68 -7.91
CA GLY A 24 15.55 5.94 -7.64
C GLY A 24 16.44 5.80 -8.88
N VAL A 25 15.92 6.08 -10.09
CA VAL A 25 16.68 5.97 -11.33
C VAL A 25 17.48 7.24 -11.61
N VAL A 26 18.62 7.08 -12.26
CA VAL A 26 19.56 8.18 -12.54
C VAL A 26 19.23 8.89 -13.84
N LYS A 27 18.69 8.16 -14.82
CA LYS A 27 18.37 8.67 -16.15
C LYS A 27 16.97 8.20 -16.53
N ALA A 28 16.15 9.08 -17.09
CA ALA A 28 14.85 8.74 -17.66
C ALA A 28 14.55 9.55 -18.92
N ALA A 29 13.93 8.93 -19.91
CA ALA A 29 13.45 9.59 -21.12
C ALA A 29 12.03 9.12 -21.44
N LEU A 30 11.19 10.06 -21.84
CA LEU A 30 9.82 9.82 -22.28
C LEU A 30 9.79 9.87 -23.82
N TYR A 31 9.32 8.79 -24.42
CA TYR A 31 9.11 8.68 -25.85
C TYR A 31 7.63 8.54 -26.17
N LEU A 32 7.18 9.22 -27.21
CA LEU A 32 5.82 9.16 -27.70
C LEU A 32 5.78 8.70 -29.16
N LEU A 33 4.76 7.92 -29.52
CA LEU A 33 4.59 7.40 -30.86
C LEU A 33 4.09 8.50 -31.77
N SER A 34 4.84 8.79 -32.86
CA SER A 34 4.45 9.75 -33.90
C SER A 34 3.41 9.16 -34.83
N GLU A 35 2.78 10.02 -35.66
CA GLU A 35 1.87 9.61 -36.76
C GLU A 35 2.59 8.76 -37.81
N GLU A 36 3.88 8.95 -37.99
CA GLU A 36 4.72 8.20 -38.92
C GLU A 36 5.12 6.82 -38.41
N GLY A 37 4.74 6.47 -37.16
CA GLY A 37 4.95 5.13 -36.60
C GLY A 37 6.33 4.89 -35.97
N HIS A 38 7.07 5.94 -35.68
CA HIS A 38 8.31 5.88 -34.91
C HIS A 38 8.13 6.58 -33.53
N PHE A 39 9.00 6.29 -32.56
CA PHE A 39 8.97 6.98 -31.29
C PHE A 39 9.84 8.22 -31.31
N GLU A 40 9.32 9.34 -30.85
CA GLU A 40 10.01 10.62 -30.69
C GLU A 40 10.23 10.94 -29.24
N LEU A 41 11.42 11.48 -28.93
CA LEU A 41 11.77 11.93 -27.60
C LEU A 41 10.91 13.14 -27.22
N ALA A 42 10.07 12.97 -26.21
CA ALA A 42 9.23 14.03 -25.67
C ALA A 42 9.94 14.83 -24.58
N ASP A 43 10.64 14.12 -23.67
CA ASP A 43 11.41 14.75 -22.59
C ASP A 43 12.46 13.79 -22.03
N GLN A 44 13.45 14.32 -21.29
CA GLN A 44 14.48 13.50 -20.67
C GLN A 44 15.15 14.17 -19.47
N TYR A 45 15.65 13.35 -18.54
CA TYR A 45 16.45 13.77 -17.39
C TYR A 45 17.66 12.86 -17.19
N GLY A 46 18.75 13.42 -16.68
CA GLY A 46 19.95 12.68 -16.30
C GLY A 46 20.86 12.26 -17.46
N PHE A 47 20.43 12.37 -18.71
CA PHE A 47 21.29 12.10 -19.87
C PHE A 47 22.18 13.29 -20.15
N GLY A 48 23.48 13.04 -20.19
CA GLY A 48 24.50 14.06 -20.51
C GLY A 48 24.90 14.03 -22.00
N LYS A 49 25.74 15.02 -22.41
CA LYS A 49 26.22 15.13 -23.80
C LYS A 49 26.98 13.89 -24.32
N ARG A 50 27.50 13.07 -23.42
CA ARG A 50 28.23 11.83 -23.75
C ARG A 50 27.31 10.63 -23.91
N ASP A 51 26.10 10.71 -23.41
CA ASP A 51 25.11 9.66 -23.57
C ASP A 51 24.48 9.83 -24.97
N ALA A 52 24.63 8.85 -25.84
CA ALA A 52 24.04 8.88 -27.18
C ALA A 52 22.52 8.60 -27.11
N LEU A 53 21.76 9.55 -26.54
CA LEU A 53 20.32 9.46 -26.48
C LEU A 53 19.72 9.63 -27.87
N GLN A 54 18.94 8.63 -28.31
CA GLN A 54 18.27 8.68 -29.62
C GLN A 54 17.09 9.65 -29.54
N VAL A 55 17.06 10.64 -30.42
CA VAL A 55 15.92 11.59 -30.53
C VAL A 55 14.71 10.91 -31.18
N GLN A 56 14.97 9.98 -32.11
CA GLN A 56 13.97 9.17 -32.80
C GLN A 56 14.38 7.69 -32.74
N ILE A 57 13.41 6.82 -32.46
CA ILE A 57 13.60 5.37 -32.43
C ILE A 57 12.66 4.76 -33.46
N ARG A 58 13.23 4.15 -34.50
CA ARG A 58 12.51 3.65 -35.68
C ARG A 58 12.40 2.13 -35.68
N ALA A 59 11.49 1.63 -36.50
CA ALA A 59 11.39 0.19 -36.74
C ALA A 59 12.74 -0.36 -37.26
N GLY A 60 13.21 -1.44 -36.63
CA GLY A 60 14.54 -2.02 -36.83
C GLY A 60 15.58 -1.61 -35.77
N ASP A 61 15.32 -0.56 -34.99
CA ASP A 61 16.15 -0.27 -33.82
C ASP A 61 15.88 -1.29 -32.70
N ALA A 62 16.94 -1.74 -32.04
CA ALA A 62 16.84 -2.76 -31.00
C ALA A 62 15.87 -2.38 -29.88
N LEU A 63 15.85 -1.10 -29.47
CA LEU A 63 14.95 -0.60 -28.45
C LEU A 63 13.50 -0.57 -28.94
N PHE A 64 13.25 -0.23 -30.21
CA PHE A 64 11.93 -0.26 -30.82
C PHE A 64 11.31 -1.67 -30.74
N ASP A 65 12.09 -2.66 -31.21
CA ASP A 65 11.63 -4.05 -31.24
C ASP A 65 11.46 -4.64 -29.84
N TRP A 66 12.30 -4.22 -28.90
CA TRP A 66 12.21 -4.65 -27.52
C TRP A 66 10.96 -4.07 -26.83
N VAL A 67 10.67 -2.77 -26.98
CA VAL A 67 9.45 -2.10 -26.48
C VAL A 67 8.20 -2.77 -27.03
N ARG A 68 8.17 -3.11 -28.33
CA ARG A 68 7.02 -3.76 -28.94
C ARG A 68 6.79 -5.18 -28.42
N ARG A 69 7.83 -5.92 -28.12
CA ARG A 69 7.72 -7.25 -27.47
C ARG A 69 7.17 -7.15 -26.05
N HIS A 70 7.49 -6.09 -25.31
CA HIS A 70 7.09 -5.89 -23.90
C HIS A 70 5.99 -4.83 -23.75
N ARG A 71 5.13 -4.65 -24.76
CA ARG A 71 4.12 -3.58 -24.80
C ARG A 71 3.03 -3.65 -23.72
N THR A 72 2.88 -4.76 -23.04
CA THR A 72 1.79 -5.00 -22.06
C THR A 72 2.23 -4.81 -20.61
N ALA A 73 3.53 -4.79 -20.34
CA ALA A 73 4.05 -4.66 -18.99
C ALA A 73 5.47 -4.08 -18.98
N PRO A 74 5.87 -3.35 -17.92
CA PRO A 74 7.25 -2.94 -17.72
C PRO A 74 8.18 -4.15 -17.74
N ALA A 75 9.32 -4.01 -18.42
CA ALA A 75 10.36 -5.02 -18.49
C ALA A 75 11.73 -4.38 -18.25
N TYR A 76 12.66 -5.14 -17.66
CA TYR A 76 13.98 -4.63 -17.33
C TYR A 76 15.10 -5.64 -17.65
N VAL A 77 16.30 -5.10 -17.78
CA VAL A 77 17.56 -5.83 -17.98
C VAL A 77 18.55 -5.30 -16.94
N ASN A 78 19.10 -6.16 -16.12
CA ASN A 78 20.05 -5.81 -15.05
C ASN A 78 21.51 -5.93 -15.45
N ASP A 79 21.77 -6.69 -16.51
CA ASP A 79 23.10 -6.83 -17.10
C ASP A 79 22.97 -6.64 -18.61
N ARG A 80 23.86 -5.83 -19.19
CA ARG A 80 23.90 -5.58 -20.64
C ARG A 80 24.08 -6.85 -21.51
N PHE A 81 24.46 -7.95 -20.90
CA PHE A 81 24.63 -9.25 -21.59
C PHE A 81 23.36 -10.13 -21.50
N GLU A 82 22.40 -9.80 -20.66
CA GLU A 82 21.13 -10.54 -20.56
C GLU A 82 20.28 -10.42 -21.85
N GLU A 83 20.34 -9.24 -22.50
CA GLU A 83 19.63 -9.00 -23.77
C GLU A 83 20.63 -8.47 -24.80
N ARG A 84 21.17 -9.37 -25.61
CA ARG A 84 22.23 -9.05 -26.59
C ARG A 84 21.83 -7.95 -27.59
N SER A 85 20.56 -7.85 -27.95
CA SER A 85 20.07 -6.84 -28.87
C SER A 85 20.20 -5.41 -28.32
N LEU A 86 20.26 -5.25 -26.99
CA LEU A 86 20.36 -3.95 -26.33
C LEU A 86 21.80 -3.58 -25.91
N THR A 87 22.76 -4.48 -26.05
CA THR A 87 24.14 -4.27 -25.60
C THR A 87 24.75 -2.98 -26.13
N GLN A 88 24.67 -2.75 -27.43
CA GLN A 88 25.22 -1.54 -28.07
C GLN A 88 24.51 -0.26 -27.59
N LEU A 89 23.20 -0.30 -27.40
CA LEU A 89 22.41 0.82 -26.87
C LEU A 89 22.84 1.18 -25.44
N MET A 90 22.99 0.18 -24.58
CA MET A 90 23.38 0.38 -23.18
C MET A 90 24.84 0.87 -23.07
N GLU A 91 25.73 0.40 -23.92
CA GLU A 91 27.11 0.89 -24.00
C GLU A 91 27.19 2.33 -24.47
N SER A 92 26.46 2.67 -25.53
CA SER A 92 26.43 4.04 -26.09
C SER A 92 25.87 5.06 -25.11
N ALA A 93 24.95 4.64 -24.26
CA ALA A 93 24.37 5.49 -23.22
C ALA A 93 25.11 5.38 -21.87
N THR A 94 26.27 4.72 -21.84
CA THR A 94 27.05 4.52 -20.61
C THR A 94 26.23 3.92 -19.44
N SER A 95 25.30 3.03 -19.78
CA SER A 95 24.34 2.46 -18.83
C SER A 95 24.52 0.96 -18.68
N ALA A 96 24.45 0.47 -17.45
CA ALA A 96 24.55 -0.95 -17.14
C ALA A 96 23.20 -1.65 -17.02
N ARG A 97 22.13 -0.89 -16.78
CA ARG A 97 20.78 -1.40 -16.54
C ARG A 97 19.73 -0.56 -17.26
N LEU A 98 18.67 -1.21 -17.70
CA LEU A 98 17.59 -0.59 -18.42
C LEU A 98 16.24 -1.13 -17.93
N MET A 99 15.26 -0.26 -17.72
CA MET A 99 13.85 -0.62 -17.61
C MET A 99 13.05 0.16 -18.65
N VAL A 100 12.19 -0.52 -19.37
CA VAL A 100 11.21 0.11 -20.27
C VAL A 100 9.81 -0.05 -19.69
N VAL A 101 9.08 1.06 -19.67
CA VAL A 101 7.71 1.11 -19.16
C VAL A 101 6.79 1.55 -20.27
N PRO A 102 6.02 0.62 -20.89
CA PRO A 102 5.14 0.94 -21.98
C PRO A 102 3.97 1.82 -21.54
N LEU A 103 3.56 2.75 -22.38
CA LEU A 103 2.39 3.60 -22.20
C LEU A 103 1.36 3.23 -23.26
N THR A 104 0.16 2.83 -22.79
CA THR A 104 -0.91 2.36 -23.68
C THR A 104 -2.21 3.13 -23.43
N LEU A 105 -2.99 3.34 -24.47
CA LEU A 105 -4.38 3.79 -24.39
C LEU A 105 -5.27 2.66 -24.94
N GLY A 106 -5.91 1.92 -24.03
CA GLY A 106 -6.49 0.63 -24.33
C GLY A 106 -5.38 -0.34 -24.81
N ASP A 107 -5.57 -1.01 -25.93
CA ASP A 107 -4.59 -1.95 -26.51
C ASP A 107 -3.52 -1.26 -27.39
N ARG A 108 -3.66 0.04 -27.62
CA ARG A 108 -2.74 0.81 -28.47
C ARG A 108 -1.55 1.31 -27.69
N LEU A 109 -0.34 0.91 -28.08
CA LEU A 109 0.90 1.48 -27.56
C LEU A 109 1.04 2.92 -28.10
N VAL A 110 1.17 3.90 -27.20
CA VAL A 110 1.29 5.34 -27.54
C VAL A 110 2.62 5.94 -27.14
N GLY A 111 3.43 5.21 -26.38
CA GLY A 111 4.75 5.67 -25.95
C GLY A 111 5.39 4.71 -24.96
N PHE A 112 6.50 5.11 -24.39
CA PHE A 112 7.16 4.41 -23.30
C PHE A 112 8.09 5.33 -22.51
N VAL A 113 8.40 4.94 -21.27
CA VAL A 113 9.49 5.53 -20.49
C VAL A 113 10.70 4.61 -20.55
N ASP A 114 11.85 5.16 -20.92
CA ASP A 114 13.17 4.54 -20.87
C ASP A 114 13.84 5.00 -19.56
N ALA A 115 14.03 4.10 -18.63
CA ALA A 115 14.65 4.37 -17.33
C ALA A 115 15.97 3.60 -17.20
N ARG A 116 17.05 4.31 -16.86
CA ARG A 116 18.40 3.71 -16.85
C ARG A 116 19.09 3.98 -15.55
N ASP A 117 19.75 2.92 -15.07
CA ASP A 117 20.55 2.87 -13.88
C ASP A 117 19.87 3.43 -12.62
N LYS A 118 19.81 2.64 -11.60
CA LYS A 118 19.37 3.09 -10.27
C LYS A 118 20.54 3.73 -9.52
N ALA A 119 20.20 4.65 -8.63
CA ALA A 119 21.14 5.21 -7.67
C ALA A 119 21.92 4.09 -6.93
N ARG A 120 23.18 4.33 -6.60
CA ARG A 120 24.09 3.36 -5.98
C ARG A 120 24.30 2.07 -6.80
N ARG A 121 23.98 2.08 -8.08
CA ARG A 121 24.10 0.92 -8.98
C ARG A 121 23.28 -0.29 -8.53
N ALA A 122 22.14 -0.07 -7.88
CA ALA A 122 21.23 -1.14 -7.49
C ALA A 122 20.57 -1.81 -8.73
N PRO A 123 20.30 -3.12 -8.70
CA PRO A 123 19.54 -3.78 -9.76
C PRO A 123 18.08 -3.36 -9.75
N TYR A 124 17.40 -3.53 -10.89
CA TYR A 124 15.93 -3.49 -10.93
C TYR A 124 15.36 -4.78 -10.34
N GLU A 125 14.25 -4.65 -9.63
CA GLU A 125 13.57 -5.74 -8.94
C GLU A 125 12.08 -5.79 -9.33
N PRO A 126 11.37 -6.90 -9.08
CA PRO A 126 9.93 -7.00 -9.37
C PRO A 126 9.10 -5.90 -8.71
N GLY A 127 9.52 -5.38 -7.55
CA GLY A 127 8.88 -4.24 -6.88
C GLY A 127 8.97 -2.94 -7.69
N ASP A 128 10.06 -2.73 -8.46
CA ASP A 128 10.20 -1.57 -9.34
C ASP A 128 9.19 -1.60 -10.49
N VAL A 129 8.89 -2.78 -11.02
CA VAL A 129 7.87 -2.97 -12.06
C VAL A 129 6.50 -2.51 -11.56
N HIS A 130 6.17 -2.79 -10.31
CA HIS A 130 4.90 -2.39 -9.73
C HIS A 130 4.82 -0.86 -9.56
N ARG A 131 5.87 -0.24 -9.01
CA ARG A 131 5.96 1.23 -8.87
C ARG A 131 5.91 1.94 -10.22
N ALA A 132 6.66 1.41 -11.19
CA ALA A 132 6.68 1.94 -12.55
C ALA A 132 5.30 1.95 -13.22
N ARG A 133 4.49 0.91 -13.00
CA ARG A 133 3.10 0.86 -13.51
C ARG A 133 2.21 1.94 -12.94
N ALA A 134 2.31 2.22 -11.64
CA ALA A 134 1.48 3.23 -10.99
C ALA A 134 1.72 4.63 -11.58
N ILE A 135 3.01 4.98 -11.81
CA ILE A 135 3.36 6.28 -12.39
C ILE A 135 3.05 6.32 -13.88
N ALA A 136 3.27 5.22 -14.61
CA ALA A 136 2.91 5.10 -16.00
C ALA A 136 1.41 5.35 -16.24
N ALA A 137 0.54 4.90 -15.34
CA ALA A 137 -0.89 5.18 -15.39
C ALA A 137 -1.19 6.69 -15.37
N ALA A 138 -0.47 7.47 -14.56
CA ALA A 138 -0.63 8.93 -14.53
C ALA A 138 -0.18 9.60 -15.84
N LEU A 139 0.92 9.12 -16.45
CA LEU A 139 1.36 9.57 -17.77
C LEU A 139 0.36 9.20 -18.86
N GLN A 140 -0.19 7.99 -18.82
CA GLN A 140 -1.23 7.53 -19.76
C GLN A 140 -2.49 8.40 -19.68
N ASN A 141 -2.93 8.75 -18.47
CA ASN A 141 -4.07 9.66 -18.27
C ASN A 141 -3.79 11.04 -18.86
N LEU A 142 -2.60 11.60 -18.61
CA LEU A 142 -2.20 12.88 -19.18
C LEU A 142 -2.16 12.86 -20.71
N ILE A 143 -1.65 11.77 -21.31
CA ILE A 143 -1.63 11.56 -22.76
C ILE A 143 -3.06 11.45 -23.32
N ALA A 144 -3.96 10.78 -22.61
CA ALA A 144 -5.37 10.70 -22.99
C ALA A 144 -6.08 12.06 -22.91
N GLU A 145 -5.80 12.86 -21.88
CA GLU A 145 -6.32 14.23 -21.71
C GLU A 145 -5.85 15.16 -22.83
N SER A 146 -4.63 14.98 -23.31
CA SER A 146 -4.08 15.81 -24.39
C SER A 146 -4.83 15.70 -25.72
N GLY A 147 -5.57 14.62 -25.93
CA GLY A 147 -6.32 14.37 -27.17
C GLY A 147 -5.46 14.07 -28.41
N VAL A 148 -4.13 14.05 -28.29
CA VAL A 148 -3.17 13.86 -29.41
C VAL A 148 -3.39 12.53 -30.14
N TYR A 149 -3.83 11.49 -29.43
CA TYR A 149 -4.10 10.17 -30.01
C TYR A 149 -5.58 9.91 -30.33
N GLY A 150 -6.43 10.94 -30.32
CA GLY A 150 -7.89 10.84 -30.50
C GLY A 150 -8.56 10.31 -29.22
N ARG A 151 -9.82 10.69 -28.99
CA ARG A 151 -10.62 10.09 -27.93
C ARG A 151 -10.88 8.63 -28.28
N PRO A 152 -10.81 7.68 -27.31
CA PRO A 152 -11.17 6.30 -27.58
C PRO A 152 -12.61 6.27 -28.07
N GLN A 153 -12.83 5.90 -29.34
CA GLN A 153 -14.17 5.63 -29.85
C GLN A 153 -14.73 4.44 -29.07
N ARG A 154 -15.85 4.62 -28.39
CA ARG A 154 -16.68 3.51 -27.93
C ARG A 154 -16.96 2.63 -29.15
N ALA A 155 -16.49 1.40 -29.11
CA ALA A 155 -16.75 0.41 -30.13
C ALA A 155 -18.26 0.14 -30.22
N ALA A 156 -18.90 0.75 -31.20
CA ALA A 156 -20.17 0.27 -31.72
C ALA A 156 -19.84 -0.95 -32.61
N GLY A 157 -20.56 -2.07 -32.35
CA GLY A 157 -20.27 -3.37 -32.93
C GLY A 157 -20.06 -3.37 -34.43
N ALA A 158 -18.94 -3.93 -34.84
CA ALA A 158 -18.73 -4.38 -36.21
C ALA A 158 -18.87 -5.92 -36.28
N PRO A 159 -19.48 -6.47 -37.32
CA PRO A 159 -19.75 -7.92 -37.42
C PRO A 159 -18.46 -8.70 -37.67
N VAL A 160 -18.33 -9.82 -36.93
CA VAL A 160 -17.25 -10.80 -37.03
C VAL A 160 -17.40 -11.54 -38.38
N PRO A 161 -16.34 -11.66 -39.22
CA PRO A 161 -16.37 -12.56 -40.38
C PRO A 161 -16.28 -14.04 -39.90
N PRO A 162 -16.98 -14.96 -40.56
CA PRO A 162 -16.99 -16.36 -40.16
C PRO A 162 -15.72 -17.09 -40.58
N GLY A 163 -15.13 -17.83 -39.66
CA GLY A 163 -14.20 -18.90 -39.94
C GLY A 163 -12.77 -18.71 -39.45
N LEU A 164 -12.56 -18.90 -38.16
CA LEU A 164 -11.31 -19.42 -37.58
C LEU A 164 -11.62 -19.87 -36.13
N THR A 165 -11.67 -21.17 -35.93
CA THR A 165 -11.74 -21.79 -34.62
C THR A 165 -10.48 -21.50 -33.83
N PRO A 166 -10.55 -20.99 -32.59
CA PRO A 166 -9.37 -20.88 -31.74
C PRO A 166 -8.96 -22.25 -31.23
N ALA A 167 -7.71 -22.60 -31.41
CA ALA A 167 -7.10 -23.73 -30.75
C ALA A 167 -7.12 -23.50 -29.21
N THR A 168 -7.78 -24.41 -28.50
CA THR A 168 -7.78 -24.48 -27.05
C THR A 168 -6.40 -24.93 -26.57
N ALA A 169 -5.55 -23.97 -26.20
CA ALA A 169 -4.43 -24.22 -25.32
C ALA A 169 -4.92 -23.88 -23.88
N GLU A 170 -5.06 -24.90 -23.05
CA GLU A 170 -5.27 -24.71 -21.61
C GLU A 170 -4.14 -23.83 -21.04
N PRO A 171 -4.44 -22.75 -20.31
CA PRO A 171 -3.42 -22.02 -19.58
C PRO A 171 -2.85 -22.95 -18.50
N PRO A 172 -1.53 -22.87 -18.22
CA PRO A 172 -0.94 -23.63 -17.13
C PRO A 172 -1.66 -23.27 -15.81
N PRO A 173 -1.84 -24.23 -14.88
CA PRO A 173 -2.51 -23.96 -13.63
C PRO A 173 -1.79 -22.84 -12.89
N ALA A 174 -2.54 -21.82 -12.47
CA ALA A 174 -2.04 -20.77 -11.61
C ALA A 174 -1.42 -21.38 -10.35
N PRO A 175 -0.26 -20.87 -9.87
CA PRO A 175 0.32 -21.37 -8.64
C PRO A 175 -0.72 -21.24 -7.54
N THR A 176 -0.99 -22.34 -6.86
CA THR A 176 -1.90 -22.41 -5.72
C THR A 176 -1.42 -21.37 -4.70
N PRO A 177 -2.24 -20.38 -4.34
CA PRO A 177 -1.87 -19.46 -3.29
C PRO A 177 -1.64 -20.27 -2.01
N PRO A 178 -0.62 -19.97 -1.19
CA PRO A 178 -0.45 -20.62 0.09
C PRO A 178 -1.75 -20.48 0.87
N ALA A 179 -2.16 -21.57 1.51
CA ALA A 179 -3.40 -21.66 2.26
C ALA A 179 -3.56 -20.39 3.11
N ALA A 180 -4.67 -19.68 2.91
CA ALA A 180 -4.97 -18.47 3.63
C ALA A 180 -4.96 -18.81 5.13
N ALA A 181 -3.90 -18.36 5.81
CA ALA A 181 -3.94 -18.22 7.25
C ALA A 181 -5.16 -17.37 7.57
N GLU A 182 -5.94 -17.87 8.51
CA GLU A 182 -7.20 -17.38 9.05
C GLU A 182 -7.45 -15.89 8.80
N GLY A 183 -8.57 -15.58 8.13
CA GLY A 183 -8.95 -14.26 7.73
C GLY A 183 -9.12 -13.33 8.94
N GLU A 184 -8.08 -12.65 9.33
CA GLU A 184 -8.24 -11.39 10.04
C GLU A 184 -9.12 -10.50 9.16
N ALA A 185 -10.17 -9.96 9.74
CA ALA A 185 -11.14 -9.11 9.08
C ALA A 185 -10.48 -7.82 8.58
N LEU A 186 -9.66 -7.95 7.52
CA LEU A 186 -9.04 -6.84 6.78
C LEU A 186 -10.07 -5.79 6.34
N ASP A 187 -11.31 -6.23 6.27
CA ASP A 187 -12.40 -5.52 5.66
C ASP A 187 -13.12 -4.57 6.63
N ALA A 188 -13.08 -4.84 7.95
CA ALA A 188 -13.85 -4.07 8.92
C ALA A 188 -13.44 -2.59 9.00
N PRO A 189 -12.14 -2.20 9.08
CA PRO A 189 -11.73 -0.80 9.10
C PRO A 189 -12.04 -0.08 7.78
N LEU A 190 -11.84 -0.74 6.64
CA LEU A 190 -12.17 -0.19 5.32
C LEU A 190 -13.67 0.04 5.18
N ILE A 191 -14.48 -0.96 5.52
CA ILE A 191 -15.94 -0.88 5.48
C ILE A 191 -16.44 0.23 6.41
N ALA A 192 -15.91 0.34 7.63
CA ALA A 192 -16.29 1.37 8.59
C ALA A 192 -15.96 2.78 8.10
N SER A 193 -14.77 2.96 7.50
CA SER A 193 -14.36 4.23 6.90
C SER A 193 -15.30 4.64 5.78
N LEU A 194 -15.55 3.75 4.82
CA LEU A 194 -16.44 4.01 3.68
C LEU A 194 -17.89 4.21 4.11
N ALA A 195 -18.39 3.45 5.09
CA ALA A 195 -19.72 3.68 5.66
C ALA A 195 -19.84 5.08 6.28
N GLY A 196 -18.80 5.57 6.94
CA GLY A 196 -18.71 6.94 7.42
C GLY A 196 -18.85 7.97 6.29
N SER A 197 -18.19 7.76 5.18
CA SER A 197 -18.25 8.63 3.99
C SER A 197 -19.62 8.58 3.31
N VAL A 198 -20.22 7.40 3.21
CA VAL A 198 -21.60 7.22 2.73
C VAL A 198 -22.59 7.99 3.59
N ARG A 199 -22.43 7.96 4.92
CA ARG A 199 -23.27 8.73 5.84
C ARG A 199 -23.16 10.24 5.59
N ARG A 200 -21.95 10.77 5.38
CA ARG A 200 -21.74 12.19 5.06
C ARG A 200 -22.33 12.55 3.69
N ALA A 201 -22.09 11.73 2.69
CA ALA A 201 -22.55 11.95 1.33
C ALA A 201 -24.07 11.88 1.19
N SER A 202 -24.76 11.04 1.99
CA SER A 202 -26.22 10.95 1.97
C SER A 202 -26.93 12.23 2.43
N ALA A 203 -26.25 13.12 3.14
CA ALA A 203 -26.80 14.41 3.56
C ALA A 203 -26.71 15.50 2.48
N LEU A 204 -26.01 15.25 1.37
CA LEU A 204 -25.82 16.25 0.32
C LEU A 204 -27.13 16.54 -0.45
N PRO A 205 -27.31 17.79 -0.91
CA PRO A 205 -28.45 18.16 -1.76
C PRO A 205 -28.50 17.30 -3.04
N GLY A 206 -29.70 16.88 -3.43
CA GLY A 206 -29.91 16.05 -4.62
C GLY A 206 -29.63 14.55 -4.42
N ILE A 207 -29.31 14.13 -3.21
CA ILE A 207 -29.21 12.71 -2.82
C ILE A 207 -30.42 12.37 -1.96
N ALA A 208 -31.28 11.45 -2.42
CA ALA A 208 -32.41 10.92 -1.67
C ALA A 208 -32.02 9.73 -0.80
N GLY A 209 -31.00 8.99 -1.21
CA GLY A 209 -30.43 7.88 -0.45
C GLY A 209 -29.20 7.27 -1.10
N LEU A 210 -28.45 6.50 -0.31
CA LEU A 210 -27.32 5.72 -0.75
C LEU A 210 -27.44 4.29 -0.24
N ALA A 211 -27.31 3.30 -1.13
CA ALA A 211 -27.23 1.88 -0.79
C ALA A 211 -25.79 1.39 -1.00
N PHE A 212 -25.07 1.24 0.09
CA PHE A 212 -23.68 0.78 0.13
C PHE A 212 -23.65 -0.73 0.33
N THR A 213 -23.08 -1.44 -0.62
CA THR A 213 -23.10 -2.89 -0.67
C THR A 213 -21.69 -3.47 -0.60
N VAL A 214 -21.52 -4.46 0.25
CA VAL A 214 -20.28 -5.22 0.40
C VAL A 214 -20.56 -6.70 0.17
N THR A 215 -19.78 -7.36 -0.65
CA THR A 215 -19.89 -8.80 -0.89
C THR A 215 -18.53 -9.48 -1.07
N ASP A 216 -18.42 -10.68 -0.53
CA ASP A 216 -17.35 -11.64 -0.78
C ASP A 216 -17.70 -12.62 -1.94
N GLY A 217 -18.87 -12.41 -2.56
CA GLY A 217 -19.44 -13.28 -3.58
C GLY A 217 -20.25 -14.45 -3.04
N ARG A 218 -20.31 -14.66 -1.71
CA ARG A 218 -21.16 -15.66 -1.03
C ARG A 218 -22.23 -14.99 -0.19
N THR A 219 -21.87 -13.92 0.48
CA THR A 219 -22.75 -13.09 1.30
C THR A 219 -22.83 -11.69 0.72
N VAL A 220 -23.99 -11.09 0.76
CA VAL A 220 -24.21 -9.70 0.34
C VAL A 220 -24.83 -8.94 1.50
N ARG A 221 -24.20 -7.85 1.93
CA ARG A 221 -24.68 -6.97 2.97
C ARG A 221 -24.86 -5.57 2.40
N VAL A 222 -26.01 -4.98 2.62
CA VAL A 222 -26.36 -3.65 2.15
C VAL A 222 -26.64 -2.75 3.36
N LEU A 223 -25.91 -1.64 3.46
CA LEU A 223 -26.22 -0.53 4.33
C LEU A 223 -26.98 0.51 3.50
N LEU A 224 -28.26 0.66 3.76
CA LEU A 224 -29.09 1.69 3.17
C LEU A 224 -29.13 2.89 4.13
N ARG A 225 -28.79 4.06 3.62
CA ARG A 225 -29.03 5.32 4.30
C ARG A 225 -29.85 6.22 3.40
N ALA A 226 -31.09 6.44 3.78
CA ALA A 226 -32.04 7.18 2.98
C ALA A 226 -32.92 8.07 3.85
N GLY A 227 -33.33 9.23 3.32
CA GLY A 227 -34.41 10.06 3.85
C GLY A 227 -35.80 9.58 3.42
N LEU A 228 -35.89 8.33 2.90
CA LEU A 228 -37.12 7.71 2.44
C LEU A 228 -37.13 6.23 2.84
N HIS A 229 -38.30 5.71 3.11
CA HIS A 229 -38.50 4.27 3.29
C HIS A 229 -38.54 3.59 1.92
N LEU A 230 -37.76 2.53 1.73
CA LEU A 230 -37.78 1.77 0.49
C LEU A 230 -38.68 0.54 0.61
N GLU A 231 -39.66 0.50 -0.25
CA GLU A 231 -40.54 -0.66 -0.41
C GLU A 231 -39.77 -1.84 -1.04
N PRO A 232 -40.21 -3.09 -0.81
CA PRO A 232 -39.53 -4.28 -1.35
C PRO A 232 -39.20 -4.22 -2.85
N PRO A 233 -40.07 -3.75 -3.76
CA PRO A 233 -39.75 -3.64 -5.18
C PRO A 233 -38.59 -2.68 -5.48
N GLN A 234 -38.43 -1.63 -4.69
CA GLN A 234 -37.32 -0.67 -4.86
C GLN A 234 -35.99 -1.28 -4.41
N ARG A 235 -36.00 -2.07 -3.33
CA ARG A 235 -34.81 -2.83 -2.90
C ARG A 235 -34.41 -3.87 -3.95
N GLU A 236 -35.39 -4.57 -4.53
CA GLU A 236 -35.11 -5.52 -5.64
C GLU A 236 -34.54 -4.82 -6.86
N ALA A 237 -35.01 -3.62 -7.22
CA ALA A 237 -34.46 -2.83 -8.31
C ALA A 237 -33.01 -2.40 -8.05
N ILE A 238 -32.68 -1.97 -6.84
CA ILE A 238 -31.28 -1.65 -6.44
C ILE A 238 -30.41 -2.92 -6.54
N ALA A 239 -30.87 -4.03 -5.99
CA ALA A 239 -30.14 -5.28 -6.00
C ALA A 239 -29.91 -5.80 -7.43
N ALA A 240 -30.93 -5.72 -8.29
CA ALA A 240 -30.81 -6.11 -9.70
C ALA A 240 -29.81 -5.23 -10.45
N HIS A 241 -29.84 -3.92 -10.21
CA HIS A 241 -28.92 -2.97 -10.85
C HIS A 241 -27.45 -3.22 -10.42
N GLN A 242 -27.23 -3.48 -9.14
CA GLN A 242 -25.90 -3.80 -8.61
C GLN A 242 -25.41 -5.18 -9.06
N ALA A 243 -26.28 -6.19 -9.09
CA ALA A 243 -25.95 -7.52 -9.59
C ALA A 243 -25.53 -7.48 -11.06
N ALA A 244 -26.24 -6.73 -11.89
CA ALA A 244 -25.89 -6.57 -13.31
C ALA A 244 -24.52 -5.91 -13.52
N LEU A 245 -24.09 -5.02 -12.64
CA LEU A 245 -22.76 -4.42 -12.69
C LEU A 245 -21.64 -5.41 -12.29
N LEU A 246 -21.94 -6.35 -11.40
CA LEU A 246 -20.95 -7.35 -10.93
C LEU A 246 -20.89 -8.60 -11.78
N GLU A 247 -21.98 -8.97 -12.46
CA GLU A 247 -22.07 -10.23 -13.22
C GLU A 247 -20.88 -10.51 -14.15
N PRO A 248 -20.33 -9.48 -14.88
CA PRO A 248 -19.15 -9.69 -15.73
C PRO A 248 -17.86 -10.01 -14.94
N GLN A 249 -17.79 -9.63 -13.68
CA GLN A 249 -16.58 -9.74 -12.85
C GLN A 249 -16.70 -10.85 -11.80
N LYS A 250 -17.91 -11.13 -11.36
CA LYS A 250 -18.24 -12.13 -10.35
C LYS A 250 -19.61 -12.74 -10.63
N PRO A 251 -19.69 -13.74 -11.52
CA PRO A 251 -20.93 -14.44 -11.79
C PRO A 251 -21.41 -15.27 -10.56
N GLY A 252 -22.72 -15.41 -10.46
CA GLY A 252 -23.32 -16.29 -9.46
C GLY A 252 -23.49 -15.69 -8.07
N LEU A 253 -23.81 -14.39 -7.98
CA LEU A 253 -24.22 -13.77 -6.71
C LEU A 253 -25.50 -14.44 -6.16
N PRO A 254 -25.74 -14.43 -4.84
CA PRO A 254 -26.99 -14.82 -4.25
C PRO A 254 -28.16 -14.03 -4.83
N PRO A 255 -29.38 -14.62 -4.89
CA PRO A 255 -30.55 -13.88 -5.33
C PRO A 255 -30.83 -12.69 -4.41
N ALA A 256 -31.39 -11.61 -4.94
CA ALA A 256 -31.65 -10.36 -4.21
C ALA A 256 -32.42 -10.56 -2.89
N SER A 257 -33.30 -11.58 -2.83
CA SER A 257 -34.04 -11.94 -1.63
C SER A 257 -33.17 -12.47 -0.48
N ALA A 258 -31.94 -12.92 -0.78
CA ALA A 258 -30.97 -13.42 0.21
C ALA A 258 -29.99 -12.31 0.69
N TRP A 259 -30.14 -11.08 0.22
CA TRP A 259 -29.28 -9.95 0.62
C TRP A 259 -29.67 -9.48 2.01
N GLY A 260 -28.68 -9.27 2.87
CA GLY A 260 -28.88 -8.72 4.21
C GLY A 260 -28.94 -7.18 4.15
N TRP A 261 -30.07 -6.59 4.49
CA TRP A 261 -30.29 -5.15 4.52
C TRP A 261 -30.26 -4.62 5.94
N SER A 262 -29.51 -3.54 6.14
CA SER A 262 -29.58 -2.69 7.33
C SER A 262 -29.91 -1.27 6.91
N GLU A 263 -30.87 -0.64 7.60
CA GLU A 263 -31.34 0.70 7.28
C GLU A 263 -30.96 1.67 8.39
N GLU A 264 -30.39 2.80 7.99
CA GLU A 264 -30.20 3.97 8.84
C GLU A 264 -31.03 5.10 8.27
N THR A 265 -32.03 5.58 9.01
CA THR A 265 -32.77 6.78 8.62
C THR A 265 -31.93 8.02 8.80
N SER A 266 -31.93 8.91 7.82
CA SER A 266 -31.40 10.26 7.97
C SER A 266 -32.48 11.17 8.53
N ASP A 267 -32.18 11.94 9.60
CA ASP A 267 -33.07 13.00 10.08
C ASP A 267 -33.22 14.07 9.00
N GLY A 268 -34.44 14.25 8.45
CA GLY A 268 -34.67 15.24 7.41
C GLY A 268 -36.01 15.05 6.71
N GLU A 269 -36.37 16.00 5.85
CA GLU A 269 -37.57 15.96 5.02
C GLU A 269 -37.57 14.74 4.09
N GLU A 270 -38.73 14.16 3.87
CA GLU A 270 -38.96 13.07 2.93
C GLU A 270 -38.49 13.45 1.53
N ARG A 271 -37.51 12.73 1.00
CA ARG A 271 -36.89 13.04 -0.28
C ARG A 271 -37.38 12.06 -1.34
N HIS A 272 -37.70 12.58 -2.53
CA HIS A 272 -38.12 11.74 -3.65
C HIS A 272 -36.96 11.18 -4.44
N ALA A 273 -37.01 9.87 -4.74
CA ALA A 273 -36.09 9.19 -5.61
C ALA A 273 -36.80 8.75 -6.90
N GLU A 274 -36.36 9.29 -8.03
CA GLU A 274 -36.87 8.98 -9.36
C GLU A 274 -35.95 8.08 -10.16
N ALA A 275 -34.64 8.06 -9.80
CA ALA A 275 -33.62 7.31 -10.49
C ALA A 275 -32.65 6.62 -9.54
N ILE A 276 -32.14 5.46 -9.97
CA ILE A 276 -31.07 4.71 -9.33
C ILE A 276 -29.87 4.78 -10.24
N ARG A 277 -28.73 5.25 -9.71
CA ARG A 277 -27.43 5.18 -10.37
C ARG A 277 -26.48 4.37 -9.51
N SER A 278 -25.75 3.46 -10.11
CA SER A 278 -24.89 2.56 -9.36
C SER A 278 -23.48 2.53 -9.92
N ALA A 279 -22.51 2.36 -9.05
CA ALA A 279 -21.12 2.19 -9.39
C ALA A 279 -20.45 1.09 -8.58
N VAL A 280 -19.53 0.38 -9.22
CA VAL A 280 -18.55 -0.44 -8.51
C VAL A 280 -17.50 0.51 -7.94
N LEU A 281 -17.36 0.53 -6.61
CA LEU A 281 -16.37 1.34 -5.92
C LEU A 281 -15.04 0.60 -5.82
N LEU A 282 -15.09 -0.71 -5.59
CA LEU A 282 -13.94 -1.60 -5.51
C LEU A 282 -14.29 -2.95 -6.13
N ALA A 283 -13.44 -3.45 -7.01
CA ALA A 283 -13.63 -4.72 -7.68
C ALA A 283 -12.42 -5.63 -7.52
N GLY A 284 -12.62 -6.83 -7.02
CA GLY A 284 -11.63 -7.88 -6.96
C GLY A 284 -11.59 -8.63 -5.63
N PRO A 285 -11.08 -9.90 -5.67
CA PRO A 285 -10.98 -10.72 -4.47
C PRO A 285 -10.11 -10.05 -3.39
N PRO A 286 -10.44 -10.18 -2.12
CA PRO A 286 -11.50 -11.04 -1.60
C PRO A 286 -12.89 -10.39 -1.54
N MET A 287 -13.04 -9.11 -1.93
CA MET A 287 -14.24 -8.33 -1.64
C MET A 287 -14.59 -7.39 -2.80
N TRP A 288 -15.87 -7.22 -3.04
CA TRP A 288 -16.43 -6.21 -3.95
C TRP A 288 -17.27 -5.22 -3.17
N ILE A 289 -17.12 -3.95 -3.48
CA ILE A 289 -17.84 -2.85 -2.87
C ILE A 289 -18.56 -2.07 -3.97
N LEU A 290 -19.88 -1.86 -3.80
CA LEU A 290 -20.71 -1.09 -4.71
C LEU A 290 -21.44 -0.01 -3.93
N CYS A 291 -21.90 1.00 -4.66
CA CYS A 291 -22.84 1.96 -4.13
C CYS A 291 -23.88 2.28 -5.19
N SER A 292 -25.14 2.38 -4.75
CA SER A 292 -26.24 2.95 -5.53
C SER A 292 -26.64 4.26 -4.91
N ALA A 293 -26.73 5.31 -5.72
CA ALA A 293 -27.23 6.61 -5.33
C ALA A 293 -28.65 6.82 -5.92
N LEU A 294 -29.55 7.25 -5.05
CA LEU A 294 -30.93 7.54 -5.37
C LEU A 294 -31.13 9.07 -5.38
N GLY A 295 -31.83 9.57 -6.37
CA GLY A 295 -32.09 11.00 -6.49
C GLY A 295 -33.01 11.35 -7.66
N PRO A 296 -33.28 12.64 -7.92
CA PRO A 296 -34.02 13.09 -9.10
C PRO A 296 -33.30 12.76 -10.40
N VAL A 297 -34.05 12.46 -11.46
CA VAL A 297 -33.48 12.18 -12.80
C VAL A 297 -32.63 13.34 -13.32
N SER A 298 -33.06 14.58 -13.05
CA SER A 298 -32.38 15.80 -13.51
C SER A 298 -31.12 16.17 -12.72
N SER A 299 -30.85 15.51 -11.59
CA SER A 299 -29.69 15.81 -10.74
C SER A 299 -28.45 15.05 -11.20
N THR A 300 -27.30 15.73 -11.27
CA THR A 300 -25.98 15.11 -11.45
C THR A 300 -25.29 14.77 -10.13
N ALA A 301 -25.87 15.16 -8.99
CA ALA A 301 -25.29 14.92 -7.68
C ALA A 301 -25.02 13.43 -7.40
N PRO A 302 -25.90 12.47 -7.79
CA PRO A 302 -25.64 11.05 -7.64
C PRO A 302 -24.36 10.58 -8.33
N ASP A 303 -24.07 11.05 -9.55
CA ASP A 303 -22.86 10.66 -10.29
C ASP A 303 -21.60 11.20 -9.62
N VAL A 304 -21.62 12.47 -9.21
CA VAL A 304 -20.50 13.10 -8.50
C VAL A 304 -20.20 12.37 -7.17
N VAL A 305 -21.25 12.02 -6.43
CA VAL A 305 -21.10 11.28 -5.16
C VAL A 305 -20.51 9.90 -5.40
N LEU A 306 -20.97 9.17 -6.42
CA LEU A 306 -20.43 7.86 -6.75
C LEU A 306 -18.97 7.92 -7.17
N ASP A 307 -18.55 8.93 -7.94
CA ASP A 307 -17.16 9.11 -8.32
C ASP A 307 -16.27 9.48 -7.13
N LEU A 308 -16.74 10.35 -6.22
CA LEU A 308 -16.03 10.66 -4.99
C LEU A 308 -15.85 9.41 -4.11
N LEU A 309 -16.92 8.64 -3.90
CA LEU A 309 -16.86 7.39 -3.12
C LEU A 309 -15.96 6.34 -3.78
N ARG A 310 -15.91 6.26 -5.11
CA ARG A 310 -15.01 5.37 -5.83
C ARG A 310 -13.53 5.75 -5.58
N ASN A 311 -13.20 7.02 -5.67
CA ASN A 311 -11.85 7.50 -5.41
C ASN A 311 -11.44 7.25 -3.96
N GLU A 312 -12.34 7.52 -3.01
CA GLU A 312 -12.09 7.26 -1.59
C GLU A 312 -11.91 5.76 -1.30
N ALA A 313 -12.74 4.89 -1.90
CA ALA A 313 -12.60 3.45 -1.77
C ALA A 313 -11.26 2.93 -2.30
N SER A 314 -10.83 3.44 -3.44
CA SER A 314 -9.54 3.09 -4.03
C SER A 314 -8.38 3.49 -3.14
N LEU A 315 -8.37 4.72 -2.62
CA LEU A 315 -7.34 5.20 -1.70
C LEU A 315 -7.32 4.42 -0.40
N ALA A 316 -8.49 4.17 0.20
CA ALA A 316 -8.59 3.40 1.44
C ALA A 316 -8.12 1.95 1.25
N PHE A 317 -8.43 1.33 0.12
CA PHE A 317 -7.99 -0.03 -0.21
C PHE A 317 -6.47 -0.10 -0.41
N GLU A 318 -5.89 0.86 -1.12
CA GLU A 318 -4.43 0.90 -1.29
C GLU A 318 -3.71 1.11 0.06
N LEU A 319 -4.26 1.92 0.95
CA LEU A 319 -3.72 2.08 2.30
C LEU A 319 -3.77 0.77 3.10
N VAL A 320 -4.87 0.01 3.02
CA VAL A 320 -4.99 -1.30 3.68
C VAL A 320 -3.97 -2.30 3.10
N ARG A 321 -3.85 -2.35 1.78
CA ARG A 321 -2.84 -3.20 1.10
C ARG A 321 -1.42 -2.85 1.54
N TYR A 322 -1.13 -1.58 1.59
CA TYR A 322 0.16 -1.04 2.00
C TYR A 322 0.50 -1.44 3.45
N ARG A 323 -0.41 -1.21 4.41
CA ARG A 323 -0.23 -1.64 5.80
C ARG A 323 -0.02 -3.15 5.92
N ARG A 324 -0.76 -3.93 5.13
CA ARG A 324 -0.56 -5.39 5.09
C ARG A 324 0.82 -5.77 4.57
N ALA A 325 1.28 -5.15 3.49
CA ALA A 325 2.61 -5.39 2.94
C ALA A 325 3.72 -5.03 3.95
N THR A 326 3.59 -3.90 4.64
CA THR A 326 4.49 -3.46 5.71
C THR A 326 4.56 -4.48 6.85
N ARG A 327 3.42 -4.97 7.33
CA ARG A 327 3.34 -5.99 8.38
C ARG A 327 3.91 -7.35 7.93
N ASN A 328 3.66 -7.75 6.69
CA ASN A 328 4.25 -8.97 6.13
C ASN A 328 5.77 -8.86 6.02
N LEU A 329 6.29 -7.72 5.57
CA LEU A 329 7.74 -7.46 5.54
C LEU A 329 8.33 -7.53 6.95
N ALA A 330 7.69 -6.89 7.94
CA ALA A 330 8.12 -6.94 9.32
C ALA A 330 8.17 -8.38 9.86
N ARG A 331 7.12 -9.16 9.57
CA ARG A 331 7.05 -10.59 9.94
C ARG A 331 8.18 -11.40 9.31
N THR A 332 8.45 -11.22 8.03
CA THR A 332 9.54 -11.88 7.30
C THR A 332 10.93 -11.51 7.88
N LEU A 333 11.11 -10.26 8.29
CA LEU A 333 12.39 -9.84 8.90
C LEU A 333 12.61 -10.44 10.29
N LEU A 334 11.56 -10.66 11.07
CA LEU A 334 11.65 -11.22 12.42
C LEU A 334 11.85 -12.75 12.39
N GLU A 335 11.29 -13.45 11.40
CA GLU A 335 11.25 -14.91 11.30
C GLU A 335 12.60 -15.62 11.53
N PRO A 336 13.75 -15.18 10.96
CA PRO A 336 15.03 -15.82 11.24
C PRO A 336 15.44 -15.75 12.72
N GLY A 337 15.05 -14.70 13.45
CA GLY A 337 15.26 -14.58 14.88
C GLY A 337 14.39 -15.54 15.68
N GLU A 338 13.15 -15.76 15.25
CA GLU A 338 12.20 -16.67 15.88
C GLU A 338 12.65 -18.13 15.80
N MET A 339 13.30 -18.54 14.72
CA MET A 339 13.87 -19.89 14.57
C MET A 339 14.90 -20.17 15.66
N SER A 340 15.68 -19.16 16.05
CA SER A 340 16.69 -19.26 17.09
C SER A 340 16.14 -19.01 18.49
N TYR A 341 15.05 -18.23 18.59
CA TYR A 341 14.41 -17.82 19.84
C TYR A 341 12.89 -17.81 19.69
N PRO A 342 12.19 -18.94 19.95
CA PRO A 342 10.75 -19.09 19.69
C PRO A 342 9.84 -18.12 20.44
N ARG A 343 10.32 -17.53 21.55
CA ARG A 343 9.54 -16.54 22.36
C ARG A 343 9.61 -15.13 21.76
N LEU A 344 10.51 -14.86 20.81
CA LEU A 344 10.71 -13.55 20.22
C LEU A 344 9.41 -13.01 19.58
N ARG A 345 8.69 -13.85 18.84
CA ARG A 345 7.42 -13.46 18.21
C ARG A 345 6.38 -13.03 19.24
N ALA A 346 6.16 -13.84 20.28
CA ALA A 346 5.16 -13.54 21.29
C ALA A 346 5.47 -12.23 22.02
N HIS A 347 6.74 -12.01 22.37
CA HIS A 347 7.23 -10.78 22.98
C HIS A 347 7.06 -9.57 22.03
N SER A 348 7.52 -9.68 20.81
CA SER A 348 7.41 -8.61 19.80
C SER A 348 5.94 -8.26 19.52
N GLN A 349 5.06 -9.26 19.46
CA GLN A 349 3.64 -9.05 19.24
C GLN A 349 3.00 -8.34 20.43
N ALA A 350 3.23 -8.82 21.66
CA ALA A 350 2.68 -8.22 22.88
C ALA A 350 3.15 -6.76 23.06
N THR A 351 4.44 -6.50 22.85
CA THR A 351 5.02 -5.15 22.88
C THR A 351 4.39 -4.25 21.81
N SER A 352 4.18 -4.77 20.59
CA SER A 352 3.55 -4.03 19.49
C SER A 352 2.09 -3.68 19.78
N GLU A 353 1.30 -4.63 20.26
CA GLU A 353 -0.10 -4.43 20.62
C GLU A 353 -0.27 -3.43 21.76
N LEU A 354 0.56 -3.51 22.79
CA LEU A 354 0.53 -2.56 23.91
C LEU A 354 0.95 -1.17 23.45
N SER A 355 2.01 -1.07 22.66
CA SER A 355 2.47 0.21 22.09
C SER A 355 1.42 0.85 21.19
N GLN A 356 0.68 0.06 20.40
CA GLN A 356 -0.43 0.53 19.59
C GLN A 356 -1.56 1.09 20.44
N ARG A 357 -1.99 0.38 21.50
CA ARG A 357 -3.01 0.89 22.44
C ARG A 357 -2.58 2.20 23.09
N MET A 358 -1.32 2.30 23.49
CA MET A 358 -0.78 3.55 24.04
C MET A 358 -0.83 4.68 23.00
N ALA A 359 -0.43 4.42 21.76
CA ALA A 359 -0.48 5.40 20.65
C ALA A 359 -1.91 5.89 20.38
N THR A 360 -2.90 4.99 20.42
CA THR A 360 -4.33 5.32 20.26
C THR A 360 -4.82 6.21 21.41
N ILE A 361 -4.49 5.90 22.67
CA ILE A 361 -4.87 6.71 23.84
C ILE A 361 -4.23 8.11 23.77
N ILE A 362 -2.98 8.21 23.32
CA ILE A 362 -2.29 9.49 23.11
C ILE A 362 -2.95 10.31 22.01
N GLY A 363 -3.70 9.69 21.09
CA GLY A 363 -4.30 10.34 19.92
C GLY A 363 -3.28 10.63 18.81
N MET A 364 -2.32 9.74 18.62
CA MET A 364 -1.33 9.85 17.56
C MET A 364 -1.99 9.81 16.16
N SER A 365 -1.33 10.42 15.18
CA SER A 365 -1.78 10.28 13.80
C SER A 365 -1.72 8.81 13.34
N ALA A 366 -2.54 8.42 12.36
CA ALA A 366 -2.53 7.05 11.83
C ALA A 366 -1.15 6.62 11.28
N ALA A 367 -0.34 7.56 10.80
CA ALA A 367 1.02 7.31 10.34
C ALA A 367 1.99 7.05 11.50
N ASP A 368 1.88 7.87 12.57
CA ASP A 368 2.73 7.71 13.76
C ASP A 368 2.34 6.44 14.55
N GLU A 369 1.05 6.10 14.62
CA GLU A 369 0.57 4.85 15.21
C GLU A 369 1.14 3.64 14.44
N GLU A 370 1.13 3.66 13.10
CA GLU A 370 1.74 2.61 12.27
C GLU A 370 3.24 2.51 12.54
N LEU A 371 3.96 3.65 12.57
CA LEU A 371 5.39 3.69 12.90
C LEU A 371 5.68 3.02 14.23
N VAL A 372 4.98 3.43 15.30
CA VAL A 372 5.15 2.87 16.65
C VAL A 372 4.87 1.37 16.65
N THR A 373 3.76 0.94 16.03
CA THR A 373 3.33 -0.46 15.99
C THR A 373 4.36 -1.35 15.28
N VAL A 374 4.83 -0.93 14.11
CA VAL A 374 5.82 -1.71 13.32
C VAL A 374 7.20 -1.67 13.97
N ALA A 375 7.62 -0.52 14.51
CA ALA A 375 8.88 -0.41 15.22
C ALA A 375 8.90 -1.27 16.50
N ALA A 376 7.79 -1.29 17.25
CA ALA A 376 7.63 -2.15 18.42
C ALA A 376 7.68 -3.64 18.05
N TYR A 377 7.09 -4.04 16.93
CA TYR A 377 7.18 -5.43 16.47
C TYR A 377 8.61 -5.82 16.09
N LEU A 378 9.41 -4.89 15.61
CA LEU A 378 10.78 -5.12 15.11
C LEU A 378 11.88 -4.65 16.06
N HIS A 379 11.57 -4.15 17.28
CA HIS A 379 12.57 -3.54 18.15
C HIS A 379 13.77 -4.47 18.42
N ASP A 380 13.51 -5.74 18.55
CA ASP A 380 14.47 -6.81 18.82
C ASP A 380 14.97 -7.57 17.58
N VAL A 381 14.65 -7.11 16.35
CA VAL A 381 15.06 -7.79 15.10
C VAL A 381 16.58 -7.99 15.00
N GLY A 382 17.35 -7.15 15.66
CA GLY A 382 18.82 -7.26 15.72
C GLY A 382 19.36 -8.48 16.45
N LEU A 383 18.55 -9.12 17.30
CA LEU A 383 18.91 -10.36 18.00
C LEU A 383 19.16 -11.53 17.03
N ARG A 384 18.57 -11.48 15.82
CA ARG A 384 18.77 -12.49 14.77
C ARG A 384 20.23 -12.65 14.33
N GLU A 385 21.06 -11.59 14.47
CA GLU A 385 22.47 -11.61 14.12
C GLU A 385 23.39 -11.92 15.33
N LEU A 386 22.81 -12.13 16.51
CA LEU A 386 23.53 -12.47 17.74
C LEU A 386 23.24 -13.91 18.12
N ASP A 387 24.19 -14.55 18.81
CA ASP A 387 23.91 -15.84 19.47
C ASP A 387 23.08 -15.62 20.75
N TYR A 388 21.85 -15.10 20.53
CA TYR A 388 20.95 -14.74 21.61
C TYR A 388 20.47 -15.97 22.40
N ALA A 389 20.30 -17.11 21.74
CA ALA A 389 19.94 -18.37 22.39
C ALA A 389 20.97 -18.80 23.43
N ARG A 390 22.25 -18.54 23.19
CA ARG A 390 23.33 -18.72 24.18
C ARG A 390 23.23 -17.67 25.27
N LEU A 391 23.15 -16.39 24.91
CA LEU A 391 23.09 -15.27 25.86
C LEU A 391 21.92 -15.39 26.84
N HIS A 392 20.78 -15.82 26.36
CA HIS A 392 19.56 -15.99 27.16
C HIS A 392 19.66 -17.13 28.19
N ARG A 393 20.47 -18.16 27.94
CA ARG A 393 20.68 -19.31 28.86
C ARG A 393 21.71 -19.06 29.95
N LEU A 394 22.42 -17.94 29.91
CA LEU A 394 23.41 -17.61 30.89
C LEU A 394 22.76 -17.12 32.19
N GLU A 395 22.92 -17.85 33.29
CA GLU A 395 22.45 -17.39 34.60
C GLU A 395 23.18 -16.12 35.04
N ASN A 396 24.49 -16.02 34.75
CA ASN A 396 25.33 -14.88 35.09
C ASN A 396 26.13 -14.42 33.87
N PRO A 397 25.52 -13.59 32.95
CA PRO A 397 26.21 -13.08 31.77
C PRO A 397 27.41 -12.20 32.18
N SER A 398 28.56 -12.46 31.54
CA SER A 398 29.75 -11.63 31.68
C SER A 398 29.55 -10.22 31.12
N GLU A 399 30.43 -9.30 31.43
CA GLU A 399 30.38 -7.95 30.86
C GLU A 399 30.57 -7.97 29.32
N ALA A 400 31.31 -8.95 28.80
CA ALA A 400 31.45 -9.17 27.35
C ALA A 400 30.11 -9.62 26.73
N ASP A 401 29.37 -10.52 27.40
CA ASP A 401 28.05 -10.98 26.96
C ASP A 401 27.04 -9.82 26.99
N ARG A 402 27.07 -9.00 28.03
CA ARG A 402 26.21 -7.79 28.12
C ARG A 402 26.53 -6.79 27.01
N ARG A 403 27.81 -6.54 26.71
CA ARG A 403 28.20 -5.69 25.58
C ARG A 403 27.73 -6.24 24.25
N THR A 404 27.78 -7.55 24.06
CA THR A 404 27.28 -8.20 22.85
C THR A 404 25.76 -8.00 22.73
N PHE A 405 25.01 -8.26 23.80
CA PHE A 405 23.56 -8.04 23.84
C PHE A 405 23.19 -6.58 23.51
N ARG A 406 23.86 -5.62 24.14
CA ARG A 406 23.60 -4.17 23.92
C ARG A 406 23.82 -3.69 22.47
N ARG A 407 24.29 -4.57 21.58
CA ARG A 407 24.46 -4.23 20.16
C ARG A 407 23.16 -4.40 19.35
N HIS A 408 22.17 -5.17 19.83
CA HIS A 408 20.99 -5.49 19.03
C HIS A 408 20.20 -4.25 18.56
N PRO A 409 20.08 -3.12 19.29
CA PRO A 409 19.39 -1.95 18.74
C PRO A 409 20.10 -1.34 17.54
N VAL A 410 21.43 -1.30 17.58
CA VAL A 410 22.25 -0.79 16.47
C VAL A 410 22.18 -1.73 15.26
N VAL A 411 22.24 -3.04 15.49
CA VAL A 411 22.08 -4.06 14.44
C VAL A 411 20.67 -4.02 13.86
N GLY A 412 19.64 -3.95 14.70
CA GLY A 412 18.25 -3.85 14.29
C GLY A 412 17.98 -2.60 13.44
N ALA A 413 18.48 -1.45 13.87
CA ALA A 413 18.39 -0.21 13.10
C ALA A 413 19.02 -0.34 11.70
N ARG A 414 20.17 -1.01 11.59
CA ARG A 414 20.79 -1.29 10.28
C ARG A 414 19.95 -2.21 9.41
N ILE A 415 19.35 -3.26 9.98
CA ILE A 415 18.50 -4.21 9.27
C ILE A 415 17.28 -3.46 8.69
N VAL A 416 16.55 -2.69 9.51
CA VAL A 416 15.36 -1.99 9.03
C VAL A 416 15.67 -0.85 8.08
N ALA A 417 16.80 -0.17 8.23
CA ALA A 417 17.24 0.86 7.29
C ALA A 417 17.52 0.31 5.88
N SER A 418 17.84 -0.98 5.76
CA SER A 418 18.04 -1.64 4.46
C SER A 418 16.76 -2.18 3.84
N ALA A 419 15.65 -2.22 4.58
CA ALA A 419 14.40 -2.86 4.18
C ALA A 419 13.36 -1.90 3.59
N GLU A 420 13.72 -0.63 3.37
CA GLU A 420 12.88 0.40 2.73
C GLU A 420 11.45 0.48 3.30
N PHE A 421 11.35 0.51 4.63
CA PHE A 421 10.06 0.77 5.27
C PHE A 421 9.58 2.20 4.93
N PRO A 422 8.26 2.41 4.86
CA PRO A 422 7.68 3.73 4.57
C PRO A 422 7.94 4.79 5.65
N HIS A 423 8.24 4.32 6.85
CA HIS A 423 8.56 5.15 8.01
C HIS A 423 10.03 4.93 8.39
N ASP A 424 10.68 5.97 8.89
CA ASP A 424 12.02 5.81 9.48
C ASP A 424 11.93 5.10 10.83
N LEU A 425 11.98 3.77 10.78
CA LEU A 425 12.01 2.92 11.97
C LEU A 425 13.37 2.88 12.64
N ALA A 426 14.44 3.21 11.90
CA ALA A 426 15.81 2.98 12.33
C ALA A 426 16.17 3.78 13.59
N GLY A 427 15.78 5.05 13.65
CA GLY A 427 16.00 5.89 14.82
C GLY A 427 15.25 5.39 16.05
N THR A 428 14.02 4.95 15.87
CA THR A 428 13.19 4.39 16.95
C THR A 428 13.79 3.08 17.50
N ILE A 429 14.13 2.14 16.61
CA ILE A 429 14.70 0.84 16.98
C ILE A 429 16.09 1.01 17.59
N ARG A 430 16.90 1.96 17.12
CA ARG A 430 18.22 2.24 17.69
C ARG A 430 18.14 2.66 19.16
N HIS A 431 17.10 3.41 19.54
CA HIS A 431 17.04 4.10 20.82
C HIS A 431 16.02 3.52 21.82
N HIS A 432 15.42 2.35 21.56
CA HIS A 432 14.41 1.78 22.44
C HIS A 432 14.95 1.36 23.83
N HIS A 433 16.25 1.24 24.01
CA HIS A 433 16.89 1.02 25.32
C HIS A 433 17.53 2.28 25.91
N GLU A 434 17.26 3.45 25.35
CA GLU A 434 17.62 4.69 26.03
C GLU A 434 16.74 4.91 27.27
N ARG A 435 17.31 5.51 28.30
CA ARG A 435 16.63 5.78 29.54
C ARG A 435 16.40 7.28 29.68
N TRP A 436 15.31 7.66 30.30
CA TRP A 436 14.95 9.08 30.48
C TRP A 436 16.07 9.90 31.14
N ASP A 437 16.81 9.32 32.09
CA ASP A 437 17.93 9.93 32.80
C ASP A 437 19.25 9.99 32.00
N GLY A 438 19.28 9.48 30.76
CA GLY A 438 20.48 9.43 29.92
C GLY A 438 21.47 8.33 30.28
N SER A 439 21.11 7.41 31.19
CA SER A 439 21.97 6.27 31.56
C SER A 439 21.79 5.05 30.65
N GLY A 440 20.96 5.17 29.58
CA GLY A 440 20.66 4.13 28.62
C GLY A 440 21.76 3.86 27.60
N TYR A 441 21.43 3.20 26.51
CA TYR A 441 22.33 2.88 25.40
C TYR A 441 21.53 2.84 24.08
N PRO A 442 22.18 3.01 22.91
CA PRO A 442 23.61 3.07 22.67
C PRO A 442 24.21 4.49 22.79
N ASP A 443 23.41 5.55 22.60
CA ASP A 443 23.91 6.92 22.41
C ASP A 443 23.77 7.79 23.68
N ARG A 444 23.20 7.25 24.76
CA ARG A 444 22.97 7.91 26.05
C ARG A 444 22.13 9.19 25.94
N LEU A 445 21.09 9.10 25.12
CA LEU A 445 20.11 10.16 25.00
C LEU A 445 19.27 10.25 26.27
N GLY A 446 18.91 11.47 26.70
CA GLY A 446 18.07 11.69 27.87
C GLY A 446 16.83 12.53 27.55
N GLY A 447 15.77 12.33 28.34
CA GLY A 447 14.54 13.10 28.26
C GLY A 447 13.94 13.09 26.84
N ARG A 448 13.57 14.25 26.35
CA ARG A 448 12.92 14.42 25.02
C ARG A 448 13.88 14.31 23.83
N ALA A 449 15.18 14.15 24.05
CA ALA A 449 16.12 13.80 22.97
C ALA A 449 15.94 12.35 22.49
N ILE A 450 15.33 11.48 23.30
CA ILE A 450 14.95 10.13 22.92
C ILE A 450 13.72 10.24 21.98
N PRO A 451 13.72 9.59 20.80
CA PRO A 451 12.57 9.55 19.91
C PRO A 451 11.30 9.15 20.65
N PHE A 452 10.17 9.82 20.40
CA PHE A 452 8.95 9.60 21.15
C PHE A 452 8.47 8.15 21.09
N ALA A 453 8.49 7.56 19.89
CA ALA A 453 8.14 6.16 19.67
C ALA A 453 9.06 5.20 20.45
N ALA A 454 10.35 5.49 20.56
CA ALA A 454 11.29 4.69 21.35
C ALA A 454 10.95 4.70 22.86
N ARG A 455 10.51 5.85 23.39
CA ARG A 455 10.06 5.97 24.79
C ARG A 455 8.80 5.14 25.07
N VAL A 456 7.84 5.13 24.12
CA VAL A 456 6.62 4.30 24.18
C VAL A 456 6.99 2.81 24.17
N ILE A 457 7.85 2.40 23.23
CA ILE A 457 8.28 1.00 23.08
C ILE A 457 9.03 0.53 24.32
N HIS A 458 9.96 1.33 24.86
CA HIS A 458 10.72 0.99 26.04
C HIS A 458 9.81 0.66 27.25
N LEU A 459 8.76 1.45 27.42
CA LEU A 459 7.80 1.25 28.50
C LEU A 459 6.95 -0.01 28.30
N ALA A 460 6.47 -0.25 27.08
CA ALA A 460 5.67 -1.42 26.72
C ALA A 460 6.48 -2.73 26.83
N GLU A 461 7.73 -2.72 26.35
CA GLU A 461 8.66 -3.85 26.43
C GLU A 461 8.94 -4.26 27.88
N VAL A 462 9.24 -3.29 28.74
CA VAL A 462 9.52 -3.58 30.16
C VAL A 462 8.27 -4.11 30.85
N TYR A 463 7.09 -3.57 30.55
CA TYR A 463 5.83 -4.08 31.09
C TYR A 463 5.59 -5.53 30.66
N ASP A 464 5.75 -5.87 29.37
CA ASP A 464 5.63 -7.26 28.90
C ASP A 464 6.67 -8.16 29.55
N THR A 465 7.92 -7.72 29.65
CA THR A 465 8.99 -8.48 30.32
C THR A 465 8.66 -8.79 31.78
N LEU A 466 7.98 -7.91 32.49
CA LEU A 466 7.59 -8.10 33.90
C LEU A 466 6.36 -9.01 34.03
N THR A 467 5.42 -8.99 33.12
CA THR A 467 4.10 -9.63 33.28
C THR A 467 3.93 -10.91 32.47
N SER A 468 4.72 -11.11 31.41
CA SER A 468 4.57 -12.22 30.46
C SER A 468 5.14 -13.53 31.01
N GLN A 469 4.39 -14.63 30.90
CA GLN A 469 4.88 -15.98 31.16
C GLN A 469 5.98 -16.44 30.20
N SER A 470 6.07 -15.79 29.05
CA SER A 470 7.12 -16.05 28.06
C SER A 470 8.45 -15.37 28.39
N SER A 471 8.48 -14.48 29.38
CA SER A 471 9.68 -13.79 29.86
C SER A 471 10.71 -14.78 30.47
N TYR A 472 11.97 -14.39 30.50
CA TYR A 472 13.04 -15.11 31.21
C TYR A 472 12.96 -14.94 32.74
N ARG A 473 12.11 -14.03 33.24
CA ARG A 473 11.85 -13.80 34.66
C ARG A 473 10.55 -14.46 35.07
N ARG A 474 10.38 -14.72 36.36
CA ARG A 474 9.06 -15.09 36.89
C ARG A 474 8.12 -13.90 36.75
N PRO A 475 6.95 -14.07 36.09
CA PRO A 475 6.02 -12.99 35.93
C PRO A 475 5.50 -12.47 37.26
N VAL A 476 5.32 -11.16 37.33
CA VAL A 476 4.67 -10.51 38.51
C VAL A 476 3.23 -10.10 38.10
N SER A 477 2.41 -9.80 39.12
CA SER A 477 1.07 -9.29 38.82
C SER A 477 1.12 -7.93 38.14
N ARG A 478 0.05 -7.58 37.41
CA ARG A 478 -0.10 -6.27 36.78
C ARG A 478 0.17 -5.13 37.76
N GLU A 479 -0.42 -5.19 38.94
CA GLU A 479 -0.29 -4.16 39.97
C GLU A 479 1.16 -4.03 40.47
N ALA A 480 1.86 -5.16 40.64
CA ALA A 480 3.27 -5.15 41.00
C ALA A 480 4.14 -4.55 39.89
N ALA A 481 3.89 -4.92 38.63
CA ALA A 481 4.60 -4.35 37.49
C ALA A 481 4.40 -2.83 37.38
N LEU A 482 3.18 -2.34 37.49
CA LEU A 482 2.88 -0.91 37.47
C LEU A 482 3.51 -0.16 38.63
N THR A 483 3.56 -0.78 39.82
CA THR A 483 4.23 -0.20 40.98
C THR A 483 5.74 -0.05 40.76
N MET A 484 6.39 -1.06 40.15
CA MET A 484 7.81 -1.01 39.79
C MET A 484 8.08 0.06 38.74
N ILE A 485 7.21 0.16 37.71
CA ILE A 485 7.35 1.15 36.66
C ILE A 485 7.17 2.58 37.16
N ARG A 486 6.18 2.83 38.05
CA ARG A 486 6.00 4.15 38.69
C ARG A 486 7.24 4.57 39.48
N ALA A 487 7.89 3.65 40.17
CA ALA A 487 9.10 3.95 40.97
C ALA A 487 10.29 4.39 40.08
N GLU A 488 10.28 4.04 38.81
CA GLU A 488 11.32 4.41 37.82
C GLU A 488 10.89 5.57 36.91
N ALA A 489 9.71 6.18 37.11
CA ALA A 489 9.27 7.35 36.36
C ALA A 489 10.25 8.53 36.58
N GLY A 490 10.63 9.21 35.49
CA GLY A 490 11.64 10.28 35.52
C GLY A 490 13.08 9.79 35.59
N ARG A 491 13.31 8.48 35.74
CA ARG A 491 14.64 7.84 35.69
C ARG A 491 14.77 6.94 34.46
N GLN A 492 14.12 5.81 34.49
CA GLN A 492 14.09 4.88 33.35
C GLN A 492 13.08 5.35 32.30
N PHE A 493 11.89 5.73 32.71
CA PHE A 493 10.75 5.99 31.87
C PHE A 493 10.38 7.48 31.80
N ASP A 494 9.81 7.87 30.68
CA ASP A 494 9.14 9.15 30.54
C ASP A 494 7.95 9.20 31.53
N PRO A 495 7.96 10.16 32.47
CA PRO A 495 6.90 10.24 33.47
C PRO A 495 5.51 10.52 32.87
N ASP A 496 5.45 11.20 31.71
CA ASP A 496 4.20 11.53 31.03
C ASP A 496 3.53 10.28 30.40
N LEU A 497 4.30 9.22 30.10
CA LEU A 497 3.80 7.99 29.49
C LEU A 497 3.33 6.93 30.50
N VAL A 498 3.72 7.02 31.76
CA VAL A 498 3.34 6.02 32.76
C VAL A 498 1.82 5.94 32.97
N PRO A 499 1.06 7.04 33.10
CA PRO A 499 -0.40 6.99 33.19
C PRO A 499 -1.06 6.37 31.93
N ILE A 500 -0.47 6.64 30.75
CA ILE A 500 -0.97 6.08 29.47
C ILE A 500 -0.81 4.54 29.45
N LEU A 501 0.33 4.02 29.92
CA LEU A 501 0.51 2.58 30.07
C LEU A 501 -0.51 1.97 31.04
N GLU A 502 -0.79 2.64 32.16
CA GLU A 502 -1.77 2.17 33.14
C GLU A 502 -3.15 1.98 32.53
N GLU A 503 -3.58 2.95 31.72
CA GLU A 503 -4.83 2.88 30.97
C GLU A 503 -4.77 1.78 29.90
N ALA A 504 -3.74 1.75 29.06
CA ALA A 504 -3.58 0.78 27.97
C ALA A 504 -3.49 -0.68 28.45
N SER A 505 -3.04 -0.90 29.68
CA SER A 505 -2.92 -2.25 30.27
C SER A 505 -4.20 -2.77 30.93
N GLN A 506 -5.31 -2.00 30.95
CA GLN A 506 -6.60 -2.42 31.51
C GLN A 506 -7.44 -3.26 30.52
N SER A 507 -7.10 -3.24 29.26
CA SER A 507 -7.85 -3.84 28.15
C SER A 507 -7.47 -5.28 27.90
#